data_d08f6c37f8b20c97e6690a443e68d477
#
_entry.id   d08f6c37f8b20c97e6690a443e68d477
#
_cell.length_a   1.000
_cell.length_b   1.000
_cell.length_c   1.000
_cell.angle_alpha   90.00
_cell.angle_beta   90.00
_cell.angle_gamma   90.00
#
_symmetry.space_group_name_H-M   'P 1'
#
loop_
_entity.id
_entity.type
_entity.pdbx_description
1 polymer ?
#
loop_
_entity_poly.entity_id
_entity_poly.type
_entity_poly.pdbx_seq_one_letter_code
_entity_poly.pdbx_strand_id
1 'polypeptide(L)'
;PIYGFASEFVKMKIAHLGIKSYDIVELLDDTAGQAESLFIGLEDYRDDFPIYVFNIDTIRHNFIKPGIASNCDGFLEIFLGSGSNWSFVEPGDNYSVIRTTEKDPISNLCSNGLYFFRSHFQFQEAFRGLNKSDLVKGEFYIAPIYNTLIRNGADVRYIEVSPDSISFCGTPLEYVNLLEEF
;
A
#
# COMPACT_ATOMS: atom_id res chain seq x y z
N PRO A 1 -6.10 -20.81 15.61
CA PRO A 1 -5.06 -21.82 15.34
C PRO A 1 -4.49 -21.79 13.93
N ILE A 2 -5.08 -21.07 12.98
CA ILE A 2 -4.51 -20.94 11.62
C ILE A 2 -3.32 -19.98 11.62
N TYR A 3 -3.29 -19.01 12.51
CA TYR A 3 -2.28 -17.93 12.55
C TYR A 3 -0.89 -18.39 13.01
N GLY A 4 -0.77 -19.40 13.86
CA GLY A 4 0.54 -19.89 14.33
C GLY A 4 1.41 -20.53 13.24
N PHE A 5 0.81 -21.04 12.16
CA PHE A 5 1.55 -21.58 11.02
C PHE A 5 2.00 -20.51 10.03
N ALA A 6 1.34 -19.34 9.97
CA ALA A 6 1.66 -18.29 9.03
C ALA A 6 3.04 -17.67 9.31
N SER A 7 3.35 -17.39 10.57
CA SER A 7 4.65 -16.84 10.97
C SER A 7 5.81 -17.78 10.62
N GLU A 8 5.69 -19.08 10.91
CA GLU A 8 6.73 -20.07 10.56
C GLU A 8 6.89 -20.22 9.04
N PHE A 9 5.78 -20.21 8.30
CA PHE A 9 5.82 -20.24 6.84
C PHE A 9 6.53 -19.01 6.28
N VAL A 10 6.20 -17.81 6.78
CA VAL A 10 6.84 -16.55 6.36
C VAL A 10 8.34 -16.57 6.67
N LYS A 11 8.75 -16.98 7.88
CA LYS A 11 10.17 -17.13 8.26
C LYS A 11 10.92 -18.08 7.32
N MET A 12 10.31 -19.22 6.98
CA MET A 12 10.91 -20.17 6.04
C MET A 12 11.10 -19.55 4.65
N LYS A 13 10.12 -18.78 4.14
CA LYS A 13 10.22 -18.10 2.85
C LYS A 13 11.25 -16.98 2.85
N ILE A 14 11.32 -16.19 3.90
CA ILE A 14 12.34 -15.14 4.11
C ILE A 14 13.75 -15.76 4.06
N ALA A 15 13.97 -16.86 4.76
CA ALA A 15 15.25 -17.58 4.75
C ALA A 15 15.60 -18.11 3.36
N HIS A 16 14.63 -18.69 2.64
CA HIS A 16 14.82 -19.19 1.27
C HIS A 16 15.20 -18.05 0.30
N LEU A 17 14.60 -16.87 0.46
CA LEU A 17 14.89 -15.68 -0.34
C LEU A 17 16.19 -14.97 0.06
N GLY A 18 16.85 -15.42 1.13
CA GLY A 18 18.11 -14.83 1.60
C GLY A 18 17.95 -13.43 2.22
N ILE A 19 16.75 -13.06 2.65
CA ILE A 19 16.50 -11.79 3.33
C ILE A 19 17.14 -11.83 4.72
N LYS A 20 18.06 -10.89 4.99
CA LYS A 20 18.89 -10.93 6.21
C LYS A 20 18.37 -10.07 7.36
N SER A 21 17.55 -9.07 7.04
CA SER A 21 16.99 -8.16 8.06
C SER A 21 15.49 -8.05 7.85
N TYR A 22 14.74 -8.43 8.87
CA TYR A 22 13.29 -8.38 8.87
C TYR A 22 12.75 -8.41 10.30
N ASP A 23 11.56 -7.87 10.47
CA ASP A 23 10.76 -8.01 11.67
C ASP A 23 9.41 -8.62 11.30
N ILE A 24 8.84 -9.44 12.17
CA ILE A 24 7.50 -9.98 12.04
C ILE A 24 6.71 -9.52 13.25
N VAL A 25 5.70 -8.69 13.01
CA VAL A 25 4.76 -8.24 14.04
C VAL A 25 3.51 -9.08 13.93
N GLU A 26 3.26 -9.89 14.96
CA GLU A 26 2.04 -10.68 15.05
C GLU A 26 0.96 -9.87 15.76
N LEU A 27 -0.15 -9.64 15.07
CA LEU A 27 -1.30 -8.94 15.65
C LEU A 27 -2.12 -9.92 16.49
N LEU A 28 -2.52 -9.49 17.70
CA LEU A 28 -3.28 -10.34 18.63
C LEU A 28 -4.77 -10.36 18.30
N ASP A 29 -5.28 -9.27 17.71
CA ASP A 29 -6.68 -9.07 17.38
C ASP A 29 -6.83 -8.62 15.93
N ASP A 30 -8.04 -8.72 15.41
CA ASP A 30 -8.41 -8.19 14.10
C ASP A 30 -8.28 -6.65 14.11
N THR A 31 -7.76 -6.10 13.02
CA THR A 31 -7.65 -4.65 12.83
C THR A 31 -8.76 -4.14 11.92
N ALA A 32 -9.02 -2.85 11.98
CA ALA A 32 -9.93 -2.18 11.06
C ALA A 32 -9.24 -1.85 9.72
N GLY A 33 -8.46 -2.78 9.18
CA GLY A 33 -7.89 -2.73 7.84
C GLY A 33 -6.38 -2.51 7.77
N GLN A 34 -5.87 -2.44 6.54
CA GLN A 34 -4.44 -2.43 6.23
C GLN A 34 -3.69 -1.26 6.89
N ALA A 35 -4.29 -0.07 6.92
CA ALA A 35 -3.63 1.11 7.48
C ALA A 35 -3.45 0.99 9.00
N GLU A 36 -4.41 0.41 9.71
CA GLU A 36 -4.27 0.16 11.16
C GLU A 36 -3.23 -0.91 11.44
N SER A 37 -3.21 -2.00 10.65
CA SER A 37 -2.18 -3.03 10.78
C SER A 37 -0.78 -2.47 10.60
N LEU A 38 -0.58 -1.61 9.59
CA LEU A 38 0.69 -0.91 9.38
C LEU A 38 1.02 0.03 10.54
N PHE A 39 0.04 0.80 11.02
CA PHE A 39 0.23 1.71 12.15
C PHE A 39 0.73 0.97 13.39
N ILE A 40 0.10 -0.14 13.76
CA ILE A 40 0.50 -0.99 14.89
C ILE A 40 1.89 -1.57 14.65
N GLY A 41 2.16 -2.08 13.44
CA GLY A 41 3.46 -2.64 13.08
C GLY A 41 4.62 -1.66 13.16
N LEU A 42 4.35 -0.35 13.16
CA LEU A 42 5.36 0.71 13.22
C LEU A 42 5.51 1.33 14.62
N GLU A 43 4.69 0.97 15.62
CA GLU A 43 4.66 1.65 16.92
C GLU A 43 5.99 1.58 17.72
N ASP A 44 6.74 0.51 17.55
CA ASP A 44 7.99 0.29 18.31
C ASP A 44 9.22 0.97 17.69
N TYR A 45 9.12 1.45 16.45
CA TYR A 45 10.23 2.13 15.79
C TYR A 45 10.38 3.56 16.27
N ARG A 46 11.62 3.94 16.67
CA ARG A 46 11.94 5.25 17.28
C ARG A 46 12.63 6.22 16.32
N ASP A 47 13.32 5.69 15.34
CA ASP A 47 14.00 6.49 14.32
C ASP A 47 13.11 6.60 13.08
N ASP A 48 13.05 7.79 12.46
CA ASP A 48 12.27 7.99 11.25
C ASP A 48 12.98 7.39 10.03
N PHE A 49 12.22 6.73 9.17
CA PHE A 49 12.71 6.16 7.93
C PHE A 49 11.59 6.11 6.86
N PRO A 50 11.96 6.07 5.58
CA PRO A 50 11.00 5.90 4.51
C PRO A 50 10.44 4.48 4.47
N ILE A 51 9.15 4.35 4.17
CA ILE A 51 8.47 3.06 4.06
C ILE A 51 7.88 2.85 2.68
N TYR A 52 7.94 1.62 2.22
CA TYR A 52 7.14 1.10 1.12
C TYR A 52 6.10 0.14 1.69
N VAL A 53 4.86 0.33 1.31
CA VAL A 53 3.75 -0.56 1.64
C VAL A 53 3.33 -1.27 0.37
N PHE A 54 3.16 -2.58 0.43
CA PHE A 54 2.73 -3.35 -0.72
C PHE A 54 1.77 -4.47 -0.32
N ASN A 55 0.78 -4.71 -1.16
CA ASN A 55 -0.19 -5.76 -0.95
C ASN A 55 0.44 -7.14 -1.15
N ILE A 56 0.06 -8.11 -0.32
CA ILE A 56 0.57 -9.49 -0.42
C ILE A 56 -0.03 -10.27 -1.60
N ASP A 57 -1.17 -9.82 -2.11
CA ASP A 57 -1.96 -10.43 -3.18
C ASP A 57 -1.73 -9.78 -4.56
N THR A 58 -0.62 -9.08 -4.71
CA THR A 58 -0.21 -8.44 -5.96
C THR A 58 1.25 -8.77 -6.25
N ILE A 59 1.55 -9.15 -7.48
CA ILE A 59 2.92 -9.39 -7.96
C ILE A 59 3.30 -8.24 -8.89
N ARG A 60 4.39 -7.57 -8.55
CA ARG A 60 4.98 -6.51 -9.37
C ARG A 60 6.22 -7.05 -10.08
N HIS A 61 6.07 -7.39 -11.38
CA HIS A 61 7.14 -7.95 -12.18
C HIS A 61 8.25 -6.92 -12.42
N ASN A 62 9.50 -7.37 -12.35
CA ASN A 62 10.68 -6.55 -12.62
C ASN A 62 10.69 -5.21 -11.85
N PHE A 63 10.26 -5.22 -10.58
CA PHE A 63 10.21 -4.02 -9.76
C PHE A 63 11.59 -3.36 -9.67
N ILE A 64 11.61 -2.06 -9.98
CA ILE A 64 12.78 -1.20 -9.79
C ILE A 64 12.33 -0.05 -8.87
N LYS A 65 13.08 0.17 -7.80
CA LYS A 65 12.80 1.25 -6.85
C LYS A 65 12.77 2.59 -7.59
N PRO A 66 11.62 3.32 -7.57
CA PRO A 66 11.49 4.55 -8.32
C PRO A 66 12.39 5.67 -7.79
N GLY A 67 13.09 6.36 -8.69
CA GLY A 67 13.98 7.47 -8.34
C GLY A 67 13.25 8.68 -7.73
N ILE A 68 11.96 8.84 -8.02
CA ILE A 68 11.13 9.92 -7.46
C ILE A 68 11.02 9.87 -5.93
N ALA A 69 11.21 8.71 -5.32
CA ALA A 69 11.22 8.54 -3.86
C ALA A 69 12.21 9.48 -3.15
N SER A 70 13.23 9.97 -3.85
CA SER A 70 14.18 10.94 -3.30
C SER A 70 13.67 12.40 -3.31
N ASN A 71 12.59 12.69 -4.05
CA ASN A 71 12.18 14.05 -4.39
C ASN A 71 10.71 14.39 -4.08
N CYS A 72 9.96 13.47 -3.45
CA CYS A 72 8.58 13.70 -3.01
C CYS A 72 8.36 13.18 -1.59
N ASP A 73 7.30 13.58 -0.92
CA ASP A 73 6.97 13.13 0.45
C ASP A 73 6.22 11.79 0.44
N GLY A 74 5.56 11.50 -0.67
CA GLY A 74 4.90 10.22 -0.88
C GLY A 74 4.53 9.99 -2.33
N PHE A 75 4.32 8.73 -2.70
CA PHE A 75 3.73 8.42 -4.01
C PHE A 75 2.90 7.14 -3.96
N LEU A 76 2.00 7.02 -4.95
CA LEU A 76 1.25 5.82 -5.25
C LEU A 76 1.69 5.31 -6.63
N GLU A 77 1.93 4.00 -6.76
CA GLU A 77 2.06 3.38 -8.07
C GLU A 77 0.65 3.07 -8.60
N ILE A 78 0.39 3.47 -9.84
CA ILE A 78 -0.92 3.33 -10.47
C ILE A 78 -0.81 2.67 -11.84
N PHE A 79 -1.93 2.15 -12.30
CA PHE A 79 -2.12 1.65 -13.65
C PHE A 79 -3.44 2.19 -14.22
N LEU A 80 -3.57 2.19 -15.55
CA LEU A 80 -4.83 2.53 -16.20
C LEU A 80 -5.80 1.36 -16.07
N GLY A 81 -6.88 1.56 -15.33
CA GLY A 81 -7.86 0.53 -15.02
C GLY A 81 -9.30 1.04 -14.98
N SER A 82 -10.21 0.12 -14.68
CA SER A 82 -11.64 0.41 -14.54
C SER A 82 -12.25 -0.44 -13.42
N GLY A 83 -13.50 -0.15 -13.07
CA GLY A 83 -14.21 -0.82 -11.97
C GLY A 83 -14.20 0.00 -10.70
N SER A 84 -14.71 -0.55 -9.61
CA SER A 84 -14.89 0.16 -8.34
C SER A 84 -14.18 -0.52 -7.15
N ASN A 85 -13.23 -1.42 -7.43
CA ASN A 85 -12.57 -2.20 -6.38
C ASN A 85 -11.17 -1.67 -6.02
N TRP A 86 -10.79 -0.52 -6.58
CA TRP A 86 -9.46 0.06 -6.45
C TRP A 86 -9.46 1.29 -5.54
N SER A 87 -8.26 1.66 -5.10
CA SER A 87 -7.99 3.03 -4.72
C SER A 87 -7.73 3.85 -5.99
N PHE A 88 -8.19 5.09 -6.03
CA PHE A 88 -8.08 5.97 -7.20
C PHE A 88 -7.29 7.24 -6.87
N VAL A 89 -6.64 7.80 -7.89
CA VAL A 89 -5.90 9.04 -7.80
C VAL A 89 -6.58 10.10 -8.69
N GLU A 90 -6.87 11.28 -8.13
CA GLU A 90 -7.19 12.47 -8.93
C GLU A 90 -5.87 13.16 -9.31
N PRO A 91 -5.51 13.16 -10.61
CA PRO A 91 -4.24 13.73 -11.04
C PRO A 91 -4.27 15.26 -11.06
N GLY A 92 -3.17 15.86 -10.64
CA GLY A 92 -2.84 17.27 -10.85
C GLY A 92 -1.70 17.44 -11.86
N ASP A 93 -1.15 18.63 -11.91
CA ASP A 93 -0.03 18.95 -12.79
C ASP A 93 1.25 18.20 -12.39
N ASN A 94 2.08 17.85 -13.38
CA ASN A 94 3.39 17.24 -13.17
C ASN A 94 3.37 15.98 -12.29
N TYR A 95 2.38 15.11 -12.53
CA TYR A 95 2.18 13.87 -11.77
C TYR A 95 1.88 14.06 -10.28
N SER A 96 1.45 15.25 -9.86
CA SER A 96 0.97 15.49 -8.50
C SER A 96 -0.37 14.81 -8.28
N VAL A 97 -0.67 14.50 -7.02
CA VAL A 97 -1.94 13.96 -6.57
C VAL A 97 -2.76 15.06 -5.91
N ILE A 98 -3.95 15.35 -6.43
CA ILE A 98 -4.88 16.33 -5.84
C ILE A 98 -5.59 15.68 -4.63
N ARG A 99 -6.08 14.45 -4.81
CA ARG A 99 -6.66 13.61 -3.76
C ARG A 99 -6.69 12.15 -4.17
N THR A 100 -6.96 11.30 -3.20
CA THR A 100 -7.19 9.87 -3.40
C THR A 100 -8.58 9.49 -2.90
N THR A 101 -9.14 8.42 -3.44
CA THR A 101 -10.36 7.79 -2.95
C THR A 101 -10.17 6.28 -2.87
N GLU A 102 -11.00 5.63 -2.08
CA GLU A 102 -11.05 4.18 -1.96
C GLU A 102 -12.42 3.69 -2.41
N LYS A 103 -12.45 2.78 -3.38
CA LYS A 103 -13.68 2.16 -3.93
C LYS A 103 -14.71 3.18 -4.47
N ASP A 104 -14.24 4.37 -4.81
CA ASP A 104 -15.00 5.45 -5.40
C ASP A 104 -14.26 5.98 -6.65
N PRO A 105 -14.67 5.57 -7.87
CA PRO A 105 -13.98 5.92 -9.10
C PRO A 105 -14.06 7.41 -9.41
N ILE A 106 -12.97 8.13 -9.22
CA ILE A 106 -12.82 9.57 -9.58
C ILE A 106 -11.97 9.77 -10.84
N SER A 107 -11.34 8.71 -11.30
CA SER A 107 -10.48 8.69 -12.50
C SER A 107 -10.33 7.25 -12.99
N ASN A 108 -9.51 7.04 -14.03
CA ASN A 108 -9.04 5.71 -14.47
C ASN A 108 -7.65 5.36 -13.93
N LEU A 109 -7.10 6.15 -13.01
CA LEU A 109 -5.80 5.92 -12.37
C LEU A 109 -6.01 5.07 -11.10
N CYS A 110 -5.85 3.77 -11.25
CA CYS A 110 -6.07 2.77 -10.21
C CYS A 110 -4.76 2.42 -9.50
N SER A 111 -4.73 2.43 -8.17
CA SER A 111 -3.55 1.96 -7.43
C SER A 111 -3.43 0.44 -7.50
N ASN A 112 -2.20 -0.05 -7.71
CA ASN A 112 -1.87 -1.48 -7.66
C ASN A 112 -1.51 -1.97 -6.25
N GLY A 113 -1.62 -1.08 -5.24
CA GLY A 113 -1.31 -1.41 -3.85
C GLY A 113 0.13 -1.14 -3.44
N LEU A 114 0.96 -0.53 -4.32
CA LEU A 114 2.28 -0.04 -3.93
C LEU A 114 2.20 1.43 -3.53
N TYR A 115 2.59 1.69 -2.29
CA TYR A 115 2.58 3.01 -1.68
C TYR A 115 3.95 3.34 -1.10
N PHE A 116 4.34 4.61 -1.13
CA PHE A 116 5.57 5.11 -0.54
C PHE A 116 5.29 6.32 0.35
N PHE A 117 5.85 6.32 1.55
CA PHE A 117 5.91 7.45 2.45
C PHE A 117 7.37 7.73 2.77
N ARG A 118 7.81 8.99 2.65
CA ARG A 118 9.17 9.41 2.98
C ARG A 118 9.47 9.27 4.46
N SER A 119 8.45 9.39 5.30
CA SER A 119 8.54 9.33 6.74
C SER A 119 7.42 8.46 7.30
N HIS A 120 7.77 7.41 8.05
CA HIS A 120 6.75 6.62 8.73
C HIS A 120 6.10 7.40 9.89
N PHE A 121 6.78 8.40 10.48
CA PHE A 121 6.16 9.28 11.47
C PHE A 121 5.05 10.13 10.86
N GLN A 122 5.24 10.66 9.65
CA GLN A 122 4.17 11.38 8.93
C GLN A 122 2.98 10.48 8.63
N PHE A 123 3.21 9.22 8.24
CA PHE A 123 2.14 8.23 8.09
C PHE A 123 1.39 8.01 9.41
N GLN A 124 2.12 7.77 10.51
CA GLN A 124 1.51 7.53 11.83
C GLN A 124 0.72 8.76 12.33
N GLU A 125 1.23 9.97 12.12
CA GLU A 125 0.54 11.20 12.47
C GLU A 125 -0.74 11.37 11.67
N ALA A 126 -0.68 11.14 10.35
CA ALA A 126 -1.85 11.19 9.48
C ALA A 126 -2.90 10.14 9.88
N PHE A 127 -2.48 8.92 10.22
CA PHE A 127 -3.38 7.87 10.68
C PHE A 127 -4.06 8.24 12.02
N ARG A 128 -3.32 8.77 13.00
CA ARG A 128 -3.90 9.22 14.29
C ARG A 128 -4.96 10.32 14.12
N GLY A 129 -4.89 11.08 13.04
CA GLY A 129 -5.87 12.11 12.70
C GLY A 129 -7.17 11.56 12.10
N LEU A 130 -7.23 10.27 11.75
CA LEU A 130 -8.42 9.65 11.21
C LEU A 130 -9.47 9.38 12.29
N ASN A 131 -10.70 9.31 11.87
CA ASN A 131 -11.85 8.99 12.72
C ASN A 131 -12.80 8.01 12.00
N LYS A 132 -13.88 7.62 12.65
CA LYS A 132 -14.81 6.62 12.10
C LYS A 132 -15.48 7.02 10.79
N SER A 133 -15.53 8.31 10.45
CA SER A 133 -16.08 8.77 9.16
C SER A 133 -15.10 8.52 7.99
N ASP A 134 -13.83 8.23 8.27
CA ASP A 134 -12.80 7.96 7.27
C ASP A 134 -12.74 6.47 6.90
N LEU A 135 -13.53 5.62 7.58
CA LEU A 135 -13.69 4.21 7.22
C LEU A 135 -14.43 4.07 5.90
N VAL A 136 -13.88 3.25 5.01
CA VAL A 136 -14.55 2.82 3.78
C VAL A 136 -14.94 1.36 3.94
N LYS A 137 -16.25 1.07 3.87
CA LYS A 137 -16.80 -0.27 4.12
C LYS A 137 -16.33 -0.91 5.45
N GLY A 138 -16.07 -0.08 6.46
CA GLY A 138 -15.65 -0.55 7.79
C GLY A 138 -14.15 -0.71 7.98
N GLU A 139 -13.32 -0.30 7.00
CA GLU A 139 -11.88 -0.46 7.04
C GLU A 139 -11.13 0.85 6.80
N PHE A 140 -9.94 0.97 7.40
CA PHE A 140 -8.96 2.01 7.08
C PHE A 140 -8.00 1.52 5.99
N TYR A 141 -8.03 2.17 4.84
CA TYR A 141 -7.15 1.90 3.70
C TYR A 141 -5.95 2.85 3.66
N ILE A 142 -4.89 2.45 2.95
CA ILE A 142 -3.66 3.25 2.85
C ILE A 142 -3.86 4.50 1.99
N ALA A 143 -4.51 4.38 0.83
CA ALA A 143 -4.60 5.49 -0.11
C ALA A 143 -5.28 6.75 0.48
N PRO A 144 -6.37 6.70 1.26
CA PRO A 144 -6.96 7.88 1.87
C PRO A 144 -6.05 8.64 2.84
N ILE A 145 -5.02 8.00 3.39
CA ILE A 145 -4.03 8.64 4.29
C ILE A 145 -3.34 9.81 3.57
N TYR A 146 -3.06 9.67 2.28
CA TYR A 146 -2.43 10.73 1.49
C TYR A 146 -3.24 12.03 1.47
N ASN A 147 -4.56 11.98 1.61
CA ASN A 147 -5.37 13.20 1.67
C ASN A 147 -5.02 14.07 2.89
N THR A 148 -4.61 13.45 3.99
CA THR A 148 -4.14 14.21 5.16
C THR A 148 -2.77 14.82 4.91
N LEU A 149 -1.84 14.09 4.27
CA LEU A 149 -0.54 14.60 3.89
C LEU A 149 -0.68 15.79 2.91
N ILE A 150 -1.51 15.63 1.88
CA ILE A 150 -1.78 16.68 0.86
C ILE A 150 -2.36 17.95 1.52
N ARG A 151 -3.33 17.81 2.42
CA ARG A 151 -3.90 18.95 3.17
C ARG A 151 -2.85 19.69 4.01
N ASN A 152 -1.83 18.98 4.47
CA ASN A 152 -0.71 19.51 5.24
C ASN A 152 0.42 20.05 4.34
N GLY A 153 0.24 20.09 3.00
CA GLY A 153 1.19 20.65 2.04
C GLY A 153 2.30 19.72 1.58
N ALA A 154 2.17 18.40 1.84
CA ALA A 154 3.14 17.42 1.36
C ALA A 154 3.09 17.25 -0.17
N ASP A 155 4.26 17.06 -0.79
CA ASP A 155 4.38 16.73 -2.20
C ASP A 155 4.09 15.24 -2.41
N VAL A 156 2.84 14.94 -2.77
CA VAL A 156 2.39 13.58 -3.10
C VAL A 156 2.27 13.43 -4.60
N ARG A 157 2.84 12.35 -5.13
CA ARG A 157 2.91 12.08 -6.56
C ARG A 157 2.33 10.73 -6.92
N TYR A 158 2.12 10.47 -8.21
CA TYR A 158 1.82 9.14 -8.70
C TYR A 158 2.82 8.72 -9.78
N ILE A 159 2.98 7.40 -9.95
CA ILE A 159 3.82 6.79 -10.97
C ILE A 159 2.95 5.82 -11.74
N GLU A 160 2.86 6.00 -13.05
CA GLU A 160 2.12 5.09 -13.91
C GLU A 160 3.01 3.92 -14.36
N VAL A 161 2.47 2.71 -14.28
CA VAL A 161 3.10 1.48 -14.76
C VAL A 161 2.19 0.76 -15.73
N SER A 162 2.78 -0.04 -16.61
CA SER A 162 1.99 -0.89 -17.52
C SER A 162 1.21 -1.93 -16.74
N PRO A 163 -0.08 -2.17 -17.05
CA PRO A 163 -0.83 -3.29 -16.49
C PRO A 163 -0.12 -4.64 -16.69
N ASP A 164 0.59 -4.86 -17.79
CA ASP A 164 1.35 -6.08 -18.07
C ASP A 164 2.49 -6.34 -17.07
N SER A 165 2.85 -5.35 -16.28
CA SER A 165 3.88 -5.48 -15.23
C SER A 165 3.30 -5.90 -13.88
N ILE A 166 2.00 -6.19 -13.82
CA ILE A 166 1.28 -6.48 -12.59
C ILE A 166 0.47 -7.77 -12.77
N SER A 167 0.55 -8.70 -11.83
CA SER A 167 -0.38 -9.82 -11.72
C SER A 167 -1.11 -9.72 -10.38
N PHE A 168 -2.43 -9.75 -10.42
CA PHE A 168 -3.27 -9.76 -9.24
C PHE A 168 -3.65 -11.20 -8.88
N CYS A 169 -3.73 -11.50 -7.58
CA CYS A 169 -4.15 -12.80 -7.05
C CYS A 169 -5.02 -12.68 -5.78
N GLY A 170 -5.70 -11.54 -5.62
CA GLY A 170 -6.57 -11.25 -4.48
C GLY A 170 -7.95 -11.89 -4.56
N THR A 171 -8.34 -12.44 -5.72
CA THR A 171 -9.59 -13.17 -5.88
C THR A 171 -9.32 -14.61 -6.32
N PRO A 172 -10.25 -15.57 -6.07
CA PRO A 172 -10.10 -16.95 -6.53
C PRO A 172 -9.87 -17.07 -8.04
N LEU A 173 -10.53 -16.24 -8.84
CA LEU A 173 -10.38 -16.25 -10.29
C LEU A 173 -9.00 -15.75 -10.72
N GLU A 174 -8.54 -14.65 -10.15
CA GLU A 174 -7.20 -14.11 -10.42
C GLU A 174 -6.12 -15.13 -10.03
N TYR A 175 -6.28 -15.80 -8.89
CA TYR A 175 -5.36 -16.83 -8.45
C TYR A 175 -5.31 -18.04 -9.41
N VAL A 176 -6.46 -18.49 -9.91
CA VAL A 176 -6.51 -19.58 -10.92
C VAL A 176 -5.84 -19.15 -12.22
N ASN A 177 -6.13 -17.94 -12.71
CA ASN A 177 -5.50 -17.41 -13.91
C ASN A 177 -3.96 -17.30 -13.75
N LEU A 178 -3.50 -16.84 -12.60
CA LEU A 178 -2.08 -16.75 -12.31
C LEU A 178 -1.38 -18.12 -12.35
N LEU A 179 -2.04 -19.19 -11.90
CA LEU A 179 -1.49 -20.55 -11.95
C LEU A 179 -1.35 -21.09 -13.38
N GLU A 180 -2.13 -20.58 -14.34
CA GLU A 180 -2.05 -20.96 -15.75
C GLU A 180 -0.89 -20.27 -16.49
N GLU A 181 -0.33 -19.20 -15.92
CA GLU A 181 0.82 -18.47 -16.46
C GLU A 181 2.19 -19.08 -16.10
N PHE A 182 2.23 -20.02 -15.14
CA PHE A 182 3.42 -20.71 -14.65
C PHE A 182 3.39 -22.21 -14.95
#